data_6f7798f014f5c6cbc997c22f08eb89f1
#
_entry.id   6f7798f014f5c6cbc997c22f08eb89f1
#
_cell.length_a   1.000
_cell.length_b   1.000
_cell.length_c   1.000
_cell.angle_alpha   90.00
_cell.angle_beta   90.00
_cell.angle_gamma   90.00
#
_symmetry.space_group_name_H-M   'P 1'
#
loop_
_entity.id
_entity.type
_entity.pdbx_description
1 polymer ?
#
loop_
_entity_poly.entity_id
_entity_poly.type
_entity_poly.pdbx_seq_one_letter_code
_entity_poly.pdbx_strand_id
1 'polypeptide(L)'
;RSSSPFLPTDTTPLYNAGVPILSLFTGLHDDYHTPRDTIETLNFTGLLKVTSYVKDMALQLTTLPKPPGYIKVERNARRPTPRVLLGIRFEGGENGLRVTNVQEESAASRSGLREGDILRKLDGKNIDGREALVSILLQLEPGQTYPIQVGRGREDITFQITPDER
;
A
#
# COMPACT_ATOMS: atom_id res chain seq x y z
N ARG A 1 -5.04 5.50 9.12
CA ARG A 1 -6.01 6.46 8.53
C ARG A 1 -5.35 7.11 7.33
N SER A 2 -5.88 6.90 6.12
CA SER A 2 -5.43 7.66 4.95
C SER A 2 -6.16 9.01 4.97
N SER A 3 -5.40 10.09 4.92
CA SER A 3 -5.93 11.45 4.82
C SER A 3 -5.93 11.97 3.38
N SER A 4 -5.55 11.13 2.42
CA SER A 4 -5.45 11.55 1.02
C SER A 4 -6.81 11.46 0.31
N PRO A 5 -7.37 12.57 -0.19
CA PRO A 5 -8.61 12.58 -0.96
C PRO A 5 -8.40 12.19 -2.43
N PHE A 6 -7.18 11.83 -2.83
CA PHE A 6 -6.78 11.61 -4.22
C PHE A 6 -6.78 10.14 -4.65
N LEU A 7 -7.50 9.28 -3.93
CA LEU A 7 -7.81 7.94 -4.44
C LEU A 7 -8.80 8.07 -5.61
N PRO A 8 -8.63 7.29 -6.70
CA PRO A 8 -9.58 7.28 -7.82
C PRO A 8 -10.88 6.61 -7.38
N THR A 9 -11.75 7.37 -6.74
CA THR A 9 -13.05 6.93 -6.23
C THR A 9 -14.13 7.89 -6.69
N ASP A 10 -15.39 7.49 -6.57
CA ASP A 10 -16.58 8.29 -6.91
C ASP A 10 -16.67 9.60 -6.11
N THR A 11 -15.91 9.71 -5.04
CA THR A 11 -15.85 10.93 -4.22
C THR A 11 -14.93 12.01 -4.79
N THR A 12 -14.02 11.67 -5.69
CA THR A 12 -13.04 12.61 -6.27
C THR A 12 -13.69 13.81 -6.98
N PRO A 13 -14.73 13.66 -7.81
CA PRO A 13 -15.41 14.79 -8.44
C PRO A 13 -16.02 15.76 -7.41
N LEU A 14 -16.64 15.24 -6.36
CA LEU A 14 -17.23 16.05 -5.28
C LEU A 14 -16.14 16.82 -4.52
N TYR A 15 -15.03 16.15 -4.21
CA TYR A 15 -13.89 16.83 -3.59
C TYR A 15 -13.37 17.99 -4.45
N ASN A 16 -13.21 17.77 -5.74
CA ASN A 16 -12.74 18.80 -6.66
C ASN A 16 -13.73 19.97 -6.79
N ALA A 17 -15.02 19.72 -6.55
CA ALA A 17 -16.05 20.74 -6.52
C ALA A 17 -16.12 21.49 -5.16
N GLY A 18 -15.25 21.19 -4.21
CA GLY A 18 -15.21 21.85 -2.89
C GLY A 18 -16.26 21.34 -1.89
N VAL A 19 -16.82 20.16 -2.14
CA VAL A 19 -17.80 19.53 -1.25
C VAL A 19 -17.07 18.72 -0.18
N PRO A 20 -17.38 18.91 1.12
CA PRO A 20 -16.86 18.08 2.19
C PRO A 20 -17.30 16.63 2.02
N ILE A 21 -16.39 15.67 2.18
CA ILE A 21 -16.64 14.25 1.96
C ILE A 21 -16.19 13.44 3.16
N LEU A 22 -16.99 12.45 3.49
CA LEU A 22 -16.61 11.33 4.35
C LEU A 22 -16.68 10.04 3.54
N SER A 23 -15.56 9.31 3.48
CA SER A 23 -15.48 8.02 2.84
C SER A 23 -15.10 6.96 3.85
N LEU A 24 -15.86 5.88 3.92
CA LEU A 24 -15.56 4.72 4.75
C LEU A 24 -15.08 3.60 3.84
N PHE A 25 -13.97 3.01 4.20
CA PHE A 25 -13.36 1.94 3.43
C PHE A 25 -12.73 0.90 4.38
N THR A 26 -13.06 -0.35 4.20
CA THR A 26 -12.63 -1.46 5.06
C THR A 26 -11.32 -2.11 4.60
N GLY A 27 -10.76 -1.65 3.51
CA GLY A 27 -9.56 -2.20 2.88
C GLY A 27 -9.87 -3.00 1.62
N LEU A 28 -8.80 -3.38 0.92
CA LEU A 28 -8.87 -4.28 -0.23
C LEU A 28 -8.85 -5.73 0.27
N HIS A 29 -9.55 -6.61 -0.43
CA HIS A 29 -9.53 -8.05 -0.26
C HIS A 29 -9.17 -8.72 -1.60
N ASP A 30 -8.81 -10.00 -1.56
CA ASP A 30 -8.25 -10.72 -2.72
C ASP A 30 -9.22 -10.81 -3.91
N ASP A 31 -10.52 -10.77 -3.64
CA ASP A 31 -11.56 -10.85 -4.66
C ASP A 31 -12.07 -9.48 -5.14
N TYR A 32 -11.51 -8.38 -4.63
CA TYR A 32 -11.90 -7.02 -5.01
C TYR A 32 -11.82 -6.78 -6.52
N HIS A 33 -12.93 -6.35 -7.13
CA HIS A 33 -13.10 -6.16 -8.57
C HIS A 33 -12.87 -7.44 -9.42
N THR A 34 -13.12 -8.61 -8.85
CA THR A 34 -13.12 -9.88 -9.60
C THR A 34 -14.52 -10.51 -9.66
N PRO A 35 -14.77 -11.46 -10.60
CA PRO A 35 -16.04 -12.20 -10.63
C PRO A 35 -16.31 -13.07 -9.38
N ARG A 36 -15.31 -13.25 -8.51
CA ARG A 36 -15.44 -13.99 -7.24
C ARG A 36 -15.94 -13.14 -6.09
N ASP A 37 -15.99 -11.82 -6.26
CA ASP A 37 -16.55 -10.88 -5.27
C ASP A 37 -18.08 -10.97 -5.34
N THR A 38 -18.63 -11.96 -4.66
CA THR A 38 -20.03 -12.32 -4.68
C THR A 38 -20.70 -12.09 -3.33
N ILE A 39 -22.03 -12.15 -3.27
CA ILE A 39 -22.82 -11.92 -2.06
C ILE A 39 -22.47 -12.90 -0.94
N GLU A 40 -22.05 -14.11 -1.27
CA GLU A 40 -21.66 -15.16 -0.32
C GLU A 40 -20.39 -14.81 0.46
N THR A 41 -19.54 -13.95 -0.10
CA THR A 41 -18.29 -13.50 0.55
C THR A 41 -18.53 -12.31 1.49
N LEU A 42 -19.73 -11.73 1.52
CA LEU A 42 -20.03 -10.56 2.33
C LEU A 42 -20.06 -10.88 3.83
N ASN A 43 -19.34 -10.07 4.61
CA ASN A 43 -19.45 -10.07 6.05
C ASN A 43 -20.69 -9.25 6.50
N PHE A 44 -21.85 -9.86 6.54
CA PHE A 44 -23.12 -9.19 6.92
C PHE A 44 -23.07 -8.60 8.34
N THR A 45 -22.39 -9.22 9.28
CA THR A 45 -22.22 -8.67 10.64
C THR A 45 -21.40 -7.40 10.61
N GLY A 46 -20.30 -7.38 9.85
CA GLY A 46 -19.48 -6.21 9.62
C GLY A 46 -20.25 -5.10 8.90
N LEU A 47 -21.00 -5.47 7.85
CA LEU A 47 -21.84 -4.54 7.09
C LEU A 47 -22.85 -3.84 7.99
N LEU A 48 -23.54 -4.59 8.87
CA LEU A 48 -24.50 -4.02 9.82
C LEU A 48 -23.84 -3.00 10.76
N LYS A 49 -22.65 -3.30 11.27
CA LYS A 49 -21.89 -2.38 12.14
C LYS A 49 -21.51 -1.10 11.40
N VAL A 50 -21.00 -1.21 10.17
CA VAL A 50 -20.63 -0.05 9.35
C VAL A 50 -21.86 0.79 9.02
N THR A 51 -22.98 0.16 8.62
CA THR A 51 -24.22 0.86 8.30
C THR A 51 -24.78 1.60 9.51
N SER A 52 -24.77 0.96 10.69
CA SER A 52 -25.21 1.63 11.94
C SER A 52 -24.32 2.83 12.26
N TYR A 53 -23.01 2.71 12.12
CA TYR A 53 -22.08 3.81 12.33
C TYR A 53 -22.31 4.96 11.34
N VAL A 54 -22.52 4.66 10.06
CA VAL A 54 -22.82 5.66 9.02
C VAL A 54 -24.13 6.38 9.33
N LYS A 55 -25.18 5.64 9.73
CA LYS A 55 -26.46 6.23 10.15
C LYS A 55 -26.28 7.21 11.30
N ASP A 56 -25.61 6.80 12.36
CA ASP A 56 -25.40 7.64 13.54
C ASP A 56 -24.57 8.89 13.21
N MET A 57 -23.55 8.74 12.38
CA MET A 57 -22.74 9.86 11.89
C MET A 57 -23.58 10.82 11.02
N ALA A 58 -24.42 10.30 10.13
CA ALA A 58 -25.31 11.12 9.30
C ALA A 58 -26.30 11.92 10.17
N LEU A 59 -26.91 11.28 11.18
CA LEU A 59 -27.78 11.96 12.12
C LEU A 59 -27.06 13.08 12.89
N GLN A 60 -25.83 12.83 13.35
CA GLN A 60 -25.03 13.86 14.01
C GLN A 60 -24.73 15.04 13.08
N LEU A 61 -24.38 14.78 11.82
CA LEU A 61 -24.10 15.82 10.83
C LEU A 61 -25.32 16.70 10.55
N THR A 62 -26.53 16.13 10.52
CA THR A 62 -27.77 16.91 10.31
C THR A 62 -28.14 17.80 11.48
N THR A 63 -27.62 17.51 12.66
CA THR A 63 -27.88 18.30 13.89
C THR A 63 -26.81 19.36 14.17
N LEU A 64 -25.75 19.43 13.37
CA LEU A 64 -24.72 20.43 13.51
C LEU A 64 -25.29 21.83 13.23
N PRO A 65 -24.95 22.85 14.05
CA PRO A 65 -25.37 24.23 13.83
C PRO A 65 -24.79 24.86 12.56
N LYS A 66 -23.70 24.27 12.05
CA LYS A 66 -23.07 24.62 10.77
C LYS A 66 -22.57 23.33 10.08
N PRO A 67 -22.70 23.24 8.76
CA PRO A 67 -22.14 22.10 8.03
C PRO A 67 -20.62 22.03 8.21
N PRO A 68 -20.01 20.82 8.10
CA PRO A 68 -18.56 20.66 8.10
C PRO A 68 -17.93 21.52 7.02
N GLY A 69 -16.83 22.20 7.36
CA GLY A 69 -16.07 22.98 6.39
C GLY A 69 -15.32 22.09 5.40
N TYR A 70 -15.26 22.51 4.14
CA TYR A 70 -14.36 21.90 3.17
C TYR A 70 -12.91 22.21 3.52
N ILE A 71 -12.08 21.18 3.57
CA ILE A 71 -10.64 21.32 3.77
C ILE A 71 -9.95 20.91 2.46
N LYS A 72 -9.38 21.90 1.78
CA LYS A 72 -8.54 21.63 0.62
C LYS A 72 -7.23 21.03 1.10
N VAL A 73 -7.01 19.76 0.74
CA VAL A 73 -5.72 19.10 0.94
C VAL A 73 -4.89 19.37 -0.28
N GLU A 74 -3.72 19.94 -0.11
CA GLU A 74 -2.77 20.06 -1.22
C GLU A 74 -2.37 18.67 -1.68
N ARG A 75 -2.44 18.46 -3.00
CA ARG A 75 -1.91 17.24 -3.59
C ARG A 75 -0.41 17.31 -3.34
N ASN A 76 0.05 16.62 -2.30
CA ASN A 76 1.49 16.52 -2.06
C ASN A 76 2.16 16.25 -3.39
N ALA A 77 3.05 17.18 -3.77
CA ALA A 77 3.87 17.05 -4.95
C ALA A 77 4.31 15.60 -5.05
N ARG A 78 4.11 14.99 -6.24
CA ARG A 78 4.32 13.58 -6.58
C ARG A 78 5.17 12.88 -5.53
N ARG A 79 4.62 11.88 -4.81
CA ARG A 79 5.44 11.07 -3.92
C ARG A 79 6.70 10.76 -4.71
N PRO A 80 7.88 11.09 -4.20
CA PRO A 80 9.10 10.84 -4.94
C PRO A 80 9.09 9.37 -5.35
N THR A 81 9.31 9.11 -6.61
CA THR A 81 9.38 7.74 -7.15
C THR A 81 10.83 7.31 -7.09
N PRO A 82 11.13 6.11 -6.55
CA PRO A 82 12.48 5.59 -6.60
C PRO A 82 13.03 5.59 -8.03
N ARG A 83 14.31 5.95 -8.16
CA ARG A 83 15.04 5.88 -9.44
C ARG A 83 15.47 4.45 -9.77
N VAL A 84 15.32 3.55 -8.80
CA VAL A 84 15.76 2.17 -8.89
C VAL A 84 14.60 1.21 -8.92
N LEU A 85 14.82 0.05 -9.57
CA LEU A 85 13.90 -1.09 -9.61
C LEU A 85 14.61 -2.34 -9.11
N LEU A 86 13.90 -3.13 -8.31
CA LEU A 86 14.35 -4.46 -7.91
C LEU A 86 13.79 -5.55 -8.82
N GLY A 87 12.65 -5.29 -9.48
CA GLY A 87 11.96 -6.26 -10.33
C GLY A 87 11.22 -7.34 -9.55
N ILE A 88 10.55 -6.95 -8.45
CA ILE A 88 9.73 -7.85 -7.63
C ILE A 88 8.30 -7.35 -7.52
N ARG A 89 7.36 -8.30 -7.33
CA ARG A 89 6.05 -8.04 -6.74
C ARG A 89 6.04 -8.59 -5.34
N PHE A 90 5.32 -7.96 -4.44
CA PHE A 90 5.24 -8.37 -3.05
C PHE A 90 3.88 -8.06 -2.45
N GLU A 91 3.52 -8.80 -1.42
CA GLU A 91 2.34 -8.59 -0.59
C GLU A 91 2.76 -8.27 0.84
N GLY A 92 1.94 -7.46 1.52
CA GLY A 92 2.13 -7.20 2.94
C GLY A 92 1.62 -8.38 3.77
N GLY A 93 2.37 -8.77 4.79
CA GLY A 93 2.00 -9.79 5.77
C GLY A 93 2.39 -9.35 7.19
N GLU A 94 1.95 -10.10 8.20
CA GLU A 94 2.24 -9.82 9.62
C GLU A 94 3.75 -9.78 9.94
N ASN A 95 4.56 -10.43 9.12
CA ASN A 95 6.01 -10.57 9.32
C ASN A 95 6.87 -9.86 8.27
N GLY A 96 6.35 -8.84 7.57
CA GLY A 96 7.07 -8.11 6.53
C GLY A 96 6.48 -8.27 5.14
N LEU A 97 7.26 -7.94 4.12
CA LEU A 97 6.83 -8.02 2.72
C LEU A 97 7.25 -9.37 2.11
N ARG A 98 6.28 -10.19 1.72
CA ARG A 98 6.51 -11.46 1.03
C ARG A 98 6.61 -11.21 -0.48
N VAL A 99 7.66 -11.70 -1.10
CA VAL A 99 7.83 -11.69 -2.55
C VAL A 99 6.85 -12.68 -3.19
N THR A 100 5.99 -12.19 -4.07
CA THR A 100 4.99 -13.00 -4.79
C THR A 100 5.38 -13.28 -6.23
N ASN A 101 6.31 -12.49 -6.78
CA ASN A 101 6.86 -12.70 -8.11
C ASN A 101 8.23 -12.04 -8.23
N VAL A 102 9.12 -12.66 -8.95
CA VAL A 102 10.42 -12.10 -9.34
C VAL A 102 10.46 -12.05 -10.87
N GLN A 103 10.64 -10.85 -11.41
CA GLN A 103 10.71 -10.61 -12.84
C GLN A 103 12.03 -11.21 -13.40
N GLU A 104 11.95 -11.88 -14.51
CA GLU A 104 13.14 -12.42 -15.21
C GLU A 104 14.11 -11.29 -15.59
N GLU A 105 15.40 -11.60 -15.56
CA GLU A 105 16.50 -10.67 -15.87
C GLU A 105 16.57 -9.40 -14.99
N SER A 106 15.75 -9.32 -13.96
CA SER A 106 15.78 -8.19 -13.00
C SER A 106 16.92 -8.25 -12.00
N ALA A 107 17.17 -7.15 -11.31
CA ALA A 107 18.13 -7.08 -10.20
C ALA A 107 17.88 -8.18 -9.15
N ALA A 108 16.61 -8.43 -8.80
CA ALA A 108 16.22 -9.47 -7.86
C ALA A 108 16.55 -10.88 -8.39
N SER A 109 16.21 -11.17 -9.66
CA SER A 109 16.51 -12.46 -10.29
C SER A 109 18.01 -12.71 -10.31
N ARG A 110 18.81 -11.74 -10.75
CA ARG A 110 20.28 -11.84 -10.79
C ARG A 110 20.92 -12.02 -9.40
N SER A 111 20.31 -11.48 -8.36
CA SER A 111 20.80 -11.59 -6.98
C SER A 111 20.41 -12.89 -6.30
N GLY A 112 19.51 -13.70 -6.88
CA GLY A 112 19.06 -14.98 -6.33
C GLY A 112 17.85 -14.88 -5.39
N LEU A 113 17.13 -13.74 -5.40
CA LEU A 113 15.82 -13.65 -4.75
C LEU A 113 14.83 -14.58 -5.43
N ARG A 114 13.87 -15.07 -4.67
CA ARG A 114 12.84 -16.01 -5.14
C ARG A 114 11.47 -15.65 -4.61
N GLU A 115 10.47 -16.12 -5.29
CA GLU A 115 9.10 -16.14 -4.77
C GLU A 115 9.04 -16.86 -3.41
N GLY A 116 8.28 -16.30 -2.48
CA GLY A 116 8.17 -16.79 -1.11
C GLY A 116 9.16 -16.16 -0.12
N ASP A 117 10.20 -15.47 -0.57
CA ASP A 117 11.12 -14.75 0.31
C ASP A 117 10.38 -13.65 1.06
N ILE A 118 10.75 -13.44 2.33
CA ILE A 118 10.24 -12.34 3.14
C ILE A 118 11.34 -11.29 3.29
N LEU A 119 11.11 -10.11 2.75
CA LEU A 119 12.09 -9.02 2.84
C LEU A 119 12.24 -8.58 4.29
N ARG A 120 13.46 -8.54 4.82
CA ARG A 120 13.81 -8.15 6.18
C ARG A 120 14.56 -6.82 6.23
N LYS A 121 15.64 -6.73 5.47
CA LYS A 121 16.48 -5.52 5.44
C LYS A 121 16.98 -5.25 4.03
N LEU A 122 17.20 -3.97 3.74
CA LEU A 122 17.88 -3.50 2.53
C LEU A 122 18.80 -2.35 2.94
N ASP A 123 20.06 -2.43 2.55
CA ASP A 123 21.09 -1.47 2.96
C ASP A 123 21.15 -1.26 4.49
N GLY A 124 21.05 -2.36 5.24
CA GLY A 124 21.07 -2.35 6.71
C GLY A 124 19.81 -1.82 7.39
N LYS A 125 18.84 -1.28 6.64
CA LYS A 125 17.59 -0.70 7.15
C LYS A 125 16.47 -1.74 7.14
N ASN A 126 15.66 -1.79 8.21
CA ASN A 126 14.55 -2.72 8.33
C ASN A 126 13.44 -2.40 7.31
N ILE A 127 12.81 -3.46 6.79
CA ILE A 127 11.64 -3.39 5.91
C ILE A 127 10.41 -3.84 6.70
N ASP A 128 9.81 -2.92 7.44
CA ASP A 128 8.61 -3.19 8.25
C ASP A 128 7.31 -3.12 7.42
N GLY A 129 7.41 -2.72 6.16
CA GLY A 129 6.27 -2.59 5.25
C GLY A 129 6.63 -1.86 3.96
N ARG A 130 5.61 -1.68 3.11
CA ARG A 130 5.75 -1.05 1.79
C ARG A 130 6.35 0.36 1.86
N GLU A 131 5.94 1.16 2.84
CA GLU A 131 6.42 2.54 2.97
C GLU A 131 7.90 2.59 3.35
N ALA A 132 8.34 1.69 4.24
CA ALA A 132 9.73 1.54 4.61
C ALA A 132 10.58 1.15 3.39
N LEU A 133 10.15 0.14 2.62
CA LEU A 133 10.84 -0.28 1.39
C LEU A 133 10.96 0.89 0.40
N VAL A 134 9.85 1.59 0.12
CA VAL A 134 9.87 2.75 -0.81
C VAL A 134 10.82 3.83 -0.31
N SER A 135 10.83 4.13 1.00
CA SER A 135 11.73 5.13 1.59
C SER A 135 13.20 4.75 1.45
N ILE A 136 13.52 3.46 1.55
CA ILE A 136 14.87 2.96 1.33
C ILE A 136 15.24 3.09 -0.16
N LEU A 137 14.37 2.61 -1.07
CA LEU A 137 14.62 2.67 -2.51
C LEU A 137 14.82 4.09 -3.05
N LEU A 138 14.22 5.10 -2.41
CA LEU A 138 14.43 6.51 -2.76
C LEU A 138 15.85 7.02 -2.48
N GLN A 139 16.60 6.30 -1.64
CA GLN A 139 17.96 6.66 -1.24
C GLN A 139 19.03 5.86 -1.99
N LEU A 140 18.62 4.82 -2.73
CA LEU A 140 19.54 3.99 -3.49
C LEU A 140 19.83 4.59 -4.86
N GLU A 141 21.02 4.27 -5.37
CA GLU A 141 21.44 4.66 -6.71
C GLU A 141 21.48 3.44 -7.63
N PRO A 142 21.06 3.58 -8.90
CA PRO A 142 21.13 2.50 -9.86
C PRO A 142 22.58 2.09 -10.13
N GLY A 143 22.80 0.79 -10.33
CA GLY A 143 24.14 0.25 -10.61
C GLY A 143 25.05 0.07 -9.40
N GLN A 144 24.68 0.59 -8.23
CA GLN A 144 25.40 0.36 -6.98
C GLN A 144 24.87 -0.89 -6.28
N THR A 145 25.76 -1.64 -5.64
CA THR A 145 25.41 -2.90 -4.97
C THR A 145 25.13 -2.68 -3.48
N TYR A 146 24.04 -3.27 -2.99
CA TYR A 146 23.57 -3.17 -1.62
C TYR A 146 23.25 -4.54 -1.02
N PRO A 147 23.46 -4.75 0.29
CA PRO A 147 23.03 -5.97 0.96
C PRO A 147 21.52 -5.98 1.13
N ILE A 148 20.87 -7.09 0.74
CA ILE A 148 19.46 -7.36 1.00
C ILE A 148 19.33 -8.65 1.82
N GLN A 149 18.68 -8.58 2.97
CA GLN A 149 18.42 -9.71 3.84
C GLN A 149 16.96 -10.15 3.68
N VAL A 150 16.77 -11.45 3.50
CA VAL A 150 15.44 -12.07 3.38
C VAL A 150 15.33 -13.28 4.28
N GLY A 151 14.11 -13.54 4.78
CA GLY A 151 13.76 -14.80 5.40
C GLY A 151 13.30 -15.80 4.33
N ARG A 152 13.96 -16.94 4.23
CA ARG A 152 13.60 -18.07 3.34
C ARG A 152 13.39 -19.32 4.17
N GLY A 153 12.14 -19.72 4.36
CA GLY A 153 11.79 -20.78 5.27
C GLY A 153 12.09 -20.39 6.73
N ARG A 154 13.07 -21.04 7.35
CA ARG A 154 13.48 -20.76 8.75
C ARG A 154 14.83 -20.03 8.85
N GLU A 155 15.41 -19.65 7.73
CA GLU A 155 16.73 -19.05 7.66
C GLU A 155 16.67 -17.61 7.14
N ASP A 156 17.54 -16.77 7.67
CA ASP A 156 17.80 -15.44 7.14
C ASP A 156 19.01 -15.50 6.20
N ILE A 157 18.82 -15.11 4.95
CA ILE A 157 19.84 -15.13 3.91
C ILE A 157 20.12 -13.68 3.47
N THR A 158 21.39 -13.37 3.27
CA THR A 158 21.80 -12.06 2.73
C THR A 158 22.37 -12.23 1.33
N PHE A 159 21.80 -11.47 0.40
CA PHE A 159 22.27 -11.37 -0.98
C PHE A 159 22.86 -9.97 -1.23
N GLN A 160 23.63 -9.88 -2.30
CA GLN A 160 24.07 -8.59 -2.85
C GLN A 160 23.17 -8.26 -4.05
N ILE A 161 22.48 -7.13 -4.00
CA ILE A 161 21.58 -6.70 -5.08
C ILE A 161 22.09 -5.41 -5.69
N THR A 162 22.11 -5.37 -7.02
CA THR A 162 22.44 -4.17 -7.80
C THR A 162 21.18 -3.72 -8.53
N PRO A 163 20.44 -2.74 -7.98
CA PRO A 163 19.20 -2.30 -8.56
C PRO A 163 19.37 -1.73 -9.96
N ASP A 164 18.37 -1.99 -10.80
CA ASP A 164 18.31 -1.45 -12.16
C ASP A 164 17.81 0.01 -12.13
N GLU A 165 18.17 0.79 -13.13
CA GLU A 165 17.59 2.11 -13.34
C GLU A 165 16.12 1.96 -13.78
N ARG A 166 15.28 2.87 -13.34
CA ARG A 166 13.85 2.86 -13.64
C ARG A 166 13.55 3.50 -14.98
#